data_888f932d7abc12a79538107105e2b49f
#
_entry.id   888f932d7abc12a79538107105e2b49f
#
_cell.length_a   1.000
_cell.length_b   1.000
_cell.length_c   1.000
_cell.angle_alpha   90.00
_cell.angle_beta   90.00
_cell.angle_gamma   90.00
#
_symmetry.space_group_name_H-M   'P 1'
#
loop_
_entity.id
_entity.type
_entity.pdbx_description
1 polymer ?
#
loop_
_entity_poly.entity_id
_entity_poly.type
_entity_poly.pdbx_seq_one_letter_code
_entity_poly.pdbx_strand_id
1 'polypeptide(L)'
;IEKFFGEKELNLSATLDGVSAYKDADYVVIAAPTNYDPVKNFFDTHHIEDVIDLVLSVNPEATMVIKSTIPVGYCRSLYVKYAQKFTKMEPLPNGRRREFRLLFSPEFLRESKALYDNLYPSRIIVGYPKMMGAEWEEENEAIRQIQGNHMQEAAETFAKLLIEGAEGLSADNPIMEQYKETKYIPTLFMGLKEAEAVKLFANTYLALRVSYFNELDTYAEIKGLDPQAIISGVGLDPRI
;
A
#
# COMPACT_ATOMS: atom_id res chain seq x y z
N ILE A 1 10.41 6.70 -17.73
CA ILE A 1 9.89 5.43 -18.29
C ILE A 1 10.58 5.13 -19.61
N GLU A 2 10.57 6.03 -20.61
CA GLU A 2 11.19 5.85 -21.95
C GLU A 2 12.65 5.38 -21.86
N LYS A 3 13.44 5.99 -20.96
CA LYS A 3 14.82 5.58 -20.70
C LYS A 3 14.94 4.12 -20.29
N PHE A 4 14.08 3.65 -19.37
CA PHE A 4 14.09 2.26 -18.93
C PHE A 4 13.70 1.28 -20.05
N PHE A 5 12.71 1.64 -20.86
CA PHE A 5 12.32 0.81 -22.03
C PHE A 5 13.38 0.79 -23.13
N GLY A 6 14.17 1.86 -23.27
CA GLY A 6 15.22 1.96 -24.28
C GLY A 6 16.58 1.37 -23.88
N GLU A 7 16.91 1.36 -22.60
CA GLU A 7 18.24 1.01 -22.09
C GLU A 7 18.32 -0.34 -21.37
N LYS A 8 17.17 -0.94 -20.96
CA LYS A 8 17.14 -2.20 -20.23
C LYS A 8 16.35 -3.24 -20.99
N GLU A 9 16.88 -4.45 -21.09
CA GLU A 9 16.12 -5.62 -21.49
C GLU A 9 15.18 -5.99 -20.35
N LEU A 10 13.88 -5.73 -20.53
CA LEU A 10 12.86 -5.95 -19.52
C LEU A 10 12.03 -7.19 -19.91
N ASN A 11 11.90 -8.14 -18.99
CA ASN A 11 10.92 -9.20 -19.08
C ASN A 11 9.54 -8.66 -18.66
N LEU A 12 8.98 -7.78 -19.47
CA LEU A 12 7.74 -7.07 -19.21
C LEU A 12 6.79 -7.24 -20.39
N SER A 13 5.58 -7.66 -20.11
CA SER A 13 4.47 -7.70 -21.08
C SER A 13 3.24 -6.98 -20.53
N ALA A 14 2.50 -6.35 -21.42
CA ALA A 14 1.23 -5.70 -21.10
C ALA A 14 0.10 -6.46 -21.81
N THR A 15 -0.96 -6.79 -21.08
CA THR A 15 -2.12 -7.49 -21.59
C THR A 15 -3.39 -7.01 -20.90
N LEU A 16 -4.54 -7.12 -21.61
CA LEU A 16 -5.87 -6.96 -21.02
C LEU A 16 -6.47 -8.32 -20.58
N ASP A 17 -5.78 -9.42 -20.88
CA ASP A 17 -6.19 -10.76 -20.47
C ASP A 17 -5.66 -11.09 -19.07
N GLY A 18 -6.45 -10.73 -18.07
CA GLY A 18 -6.13 -11.02 -16.67
C GLY A 18 -6.06 -12.51 -16.35
N VAL A 19 -6.82 -13.36 -17.05
CA VAL A 19 -6.79 -14.81 -16.86
C VAL A 19 -5.40 -15.36 -17.17
N SER A 20 -4.86 -15.01 -18.34
CA SER A 20 -3.51 -15.43 -18.73
C SER A 20 -2.44 -14.81 -17.85
N ALA A 21 -2.61 -13.54 -17.45
CA ALA A 21 -1.62 -12.83 -16.64
C ALA A 21 -1.47 -13.40 -15.22
N TYR A 22 -2.57 -13.84 -14.60
CA TYR A 22 -2.56 -14.29 -13.20
C TYR A 22 -2.29 -15.79 -13.04
N LYS A 23 -2.40 -16.58 -14.11
CA LYS A 23 -2.37 -18.04 -14.05
C LYS A 23 -1.15 -18.63 -13.33
N ASP A 24 0.02 -18.08 -13.58
CA ASP A 24 1.28 -18.56 -13.04
C ASP A 24 1.99 -17.50 -12.17
N ALA A 25 1.25 -16.49 -11.69
CA ALA A 25 1.80 -15.41 -10.90
C ALA A 25 2.03 -15.83 -9.44
N ASP A 26 3.22 -15.60 -8.90
CA ASP A 26 3.50 -15.73 -7.46
C ASP A 26 2.89 -14.58 -6.67
N TYR A 27 2.96 -13.36 -7.23
CA TYR A 27 2.39 -12.14 -6.66
C TYR A 27 1.51 -11.41 -7.67
N VAL A 28 0.37 -10.93 -7.22
CA VAL A 28 -0.52 -10.03 -7.98
C VAL A 28 -0.64 -8.72 -7.23
N VAL A 29 -0.04 -7.66 -7.78
CA VAL A 29 -0.10 -6.33 -7.21
C VAL A 29 -1.33 -5.60 -7.72
N ILE A 30 -2.24 -5.25 -6.81
CA ILE A 30 -3.50 -4.58 -7.12
C ILE A 30 -3.33 -3.07 -6.91
N ALA A 31 -3.28 -2.35 -8.02
CA ALA A 31 -3.18 -0.89 -8.06
C ALA A 31 -4.40 -0.27 -8.79
N ALA A 32 -5.57 -0.85 -8.57
CA ALA A 32 -6.81 -0.39 -9.15
C ALA A 32 -7.22 0.99 -8.60
N PRO A 33 -7.87 1.85 -9.39
CA PRO A 33 -8.36 3.13 -8.90
C PRO A 33 -9.41 2.93 -7.80
N THR A 34 -9.31 3.74 -6.75
CA THR A 34 -10.29 3.80 -5.67
C THR A 34 -10.78 5.24 -5.57
N ASN A 35 -12.01 5.49 -5.99
CA ASN A 35 -12.60 6.81 -5.97
C ASN A 35 -13.31 7.05 -4.63
N TYR A 36 -13.05 8.21 -4.02
CA TYR A 36 -13.79 8.64 -2.84
C TYR A 36 -14.97 9.52 -3.25
N ASP A 37 -16.18 9.12 -2.87
CA ASP A 37 -17.39 9.92 -3.02
C ASP A 37 -17.62 10.74 -1.72
N PRO A 38 -17.36 12.06 -1.73
CA PRO A 38 -17.47 12.88 -0.53
C PRO A 38 -18.91 13.10 -0.09
N VAL A 39 -19.90 12.88 -0.97
CA VAL A 39 -21.33 13.02 -0.64
C VAL A 39 -21.82 11.81 0.14
N LYS A 40 -21.36 10.63 -0.25
CA LYS A 40 -21.72 9.35 0.39
C LYS A 40 -20.75 8.95 1.49
N ASN A 41 -19.62 9.67 1.65
CA ASN A 41 -18.50 9.28 2.50
C ASN A 41 -18.07 7.83 2.25
N PHE A 42 -17.90 7.46 0.98
CA PHE A 42 -17.70 6.10 0.55
C PHE A 42 -16.49 5.99 -0.39
N PHE A 43 -15.64 4.99 -0.15
CA PHE A 43 -14.61 4.57 -1.09
C PHE A 43 -15.16 3.49 -2.00
N ASP A 44 -15.11 3.73 -3.29
CA ASP A 44 -15.45 2.72 -4.27
C ASP A 44 -14.27 1.76 -4.47
N THR A 45 -14.41 0.57 -3.92
CA THR A 45 -13.39 -0.48 -3.92
C THR A 45 -13.76 -1.67 -4.81
N HIS A 46 -14.84 -1.58 -5.60
CA HIS A 46 -15.33 -2.71 -6.39
C HIS A 46 -14.26 -3.25 -7.35
N HIS A 47 -13.45 -2.39 -7.98
CA HIS A 47 -12.38 -2.84 -8.88
C HIS A 47 -11.32 -3.69 -8.17
N ILE A 48 -11.04 -3.43 -6.88
CA ILE A 48 -10.14 -4.29 -6.10
C ILE A 48 -10.76 -5.67 -5.93
N GLU A 49 -12.04 -5.72 -5.59
CA GLU A 49 -12.75 -6.98 -5.37
C GLU A 49 -12.91 -7.80 -6.67
N ASP A 50 -13.15 -7.13 -7.81
CA ASP A 50 -13.18 -7.77 -9.13
C ASP A 50 -11.85 -8.46 -9.46
N VAL A 51 -10.73 -7.78 -9.19
CA VAL A 51 -9.39 -8.37 -9.39
C VAL A 51 -9.17 -9.55 -8.44
N ILE A 52 -9.52 -9.41 -7.16
CA ILE A 52 -9.39 -10.50 -6.17
C ILE A 52 -10.21 -11.73 -6.62
N ASP A 53 -11.48 -11.53 -7.02
CA ASP A 53 -12.33 -12.64 -7.46
C ASP A 53 -11.77 -13.32 -8.71
N LEU A 54 -11.24 -12.54 -9.67
CA LEU A 54 -10.59 -13.08 -10.85
C LEU A 54 -9.33 -13.88 -10.49
N VAL A 55 -8.43 -13.33 -9.67
CA VAL A 55 -7.23 -14.03 -9.21
C VAL A 55 -7.58 -15.35 -8.53
N LEU A 56 -8.53 -15.33 -7.59
CA LEU A 56 -8.95 -16.53 -6.86
C LEU A 56 -9.60 -17.59 -7.78
N SER A 57 -10.21 -17.18 -8.89
CA SER A 57 -10.79 -18.09 -9.86
C SER A 57 -9.75 -18.78 -10.73
N VAL A 58 -8.61 -18.14 -10.98
CA VAL A 58 -7.56 -18.58 -11.90
C VAL A 58 -6.39 -19.21 -11.16
N ASN A 59 -5.91 -18.53 -10.11
CA ASN A 59 -4.73 -18.93 -9.34
C ASN A 59 -4.93 -18.61 -7.84
N PRO A 60 -5.59 -19.49 -7.09
CA PRO A 60 -5.84 -19.29 -5.67
C PRO A 60 -4.56 -19.37 -4.79
N GLU A 61 -3.42 -19.75 -5.37
CA GLU A 61 -2.13 -19.82 -4.66
C GLU A 61 -1.35 -18.50 -4.74
N ALA A 62 -1.74 -17.56 -5.63
CA ALA A 62 -1.07 -16.26 -5.74
C ALA A 62 -1.23 -15.42 -4.46
N THR A 63 -0.16 -14.74 -4.07
CA THR A 63 -0.22 -13.72 -3.02
C THR A 63 -0.64 -12.39 -3.61
N MET A 64 -1.79 -11.89 -3.19
CA MET A 64 -2.30 -10.59 -3.62
C MET A 64 -1.77 -9.48 -2.72
N VAL A 65 -1.39 -8.35 -3.31
CA VAL A 65 -0.87 -7.18 -2.59
C VAL A 65 -1.64 -5.95 -3.02
N ILE A 66 -2.48 -5.40 -2.15
CA ILE A 66 -3.15 -4.14 -2.42
C ILE A 66 -2.16 -2.99 -2.22
N LYS A 67 -2.01 -2.15 -3.25
CA LYS A 67 -1.27 -0.88 -3.21
C LYS A 67 -2.17 0.34 -3.34
N SER A 68 -3.42 0.16 -3.75
CA SER A 68 -4.43 1.23 -3.82
C SER A 68 -4.71 1.83 -2.45
N THR A 69 -5.10 3.10 -2.40
CA THR A 69 -5.57 3.73 -1.15
C THR A 69 -6.92 3.16 -0.75
N ILE A 70 -7.01 2.66 0.47
CA ILE A 70 -8.20 1.99 1.01
C ILE A 70 -8.50 2.50 2.42
N PRO A 71 -9.76 2.38 2.89
CA PRO A 71 -10.12 2.72 4.26
C PRO A 71 -9.46 1.80 5.29
N VAL A 72 -9.25 2.32 6.50
CA VAL A 72 -8.76 1.51 7.62
C VAL A 72 -9.77 0.41 7.96
N GLY A 73 -9.31 -0.83 8.04
CA GLY A 73 -10.12 -2.03 8.30
C GLY A 73 -10.63 -2.73 7.04
N TYR A 74 -10.36 -2.19 5.84
CA TYR A 74 -10.84 -2.78 4.59
C TYR A 74 -10.26 -4.18 4.34
N CYS A 75 -8.96 -4.37 4.50
CA CYS A 75 -8.35 -5.70 4.33
C CYS A 75 -8.95 -6.73 5.30
N ARG A 76 -9.26 -6.32 6.55
CA ARG A 76 -9.97 -7.19 7.49
C ARG A 76 -11.34 -7.57 6.97
N SER A 77 -12.11 -6.62 6.43
CA SER A 77 -13.44 -6.92 5.88
C SER A 77 -13.38 -7.91 4.72
N LEU A 78 -12.33 -7.87 3.91
CA LEU A 78 -12.06 -8.87 2.86
C LEU A 78 -11.79 -10.25 3.46
N TYR A 79 -10.96 -10.36 4.51
CA TYR A 79 -10.73 -11.63 5.19
C TYR A 79 -12.03 -12.23 5.74
N VAL A 80 -12.91 -11.43 6.36
CA VAL A 80 -14.23 -11.87 6.83
C VAL A 80 -15.10 -12.34 5.66
N LYS A 81 -15.18 -11.54 4.59
CA LYS A 81 -15.94 -11.86 3.36
C LYS A 81 -15.52 -13.21 2.77
N TYR A 82 -14.21 -13.40 2.61
CA TYR A 82 -13.68 -14.62 2.00
C TYR A 82 -13.68 -15.82 2.94
N ALA A 83 -13.57 -15.62 4.26
CA ALA A 83 -13.78 -16.69 5.23
C ALA A 83 -15.19 -17.28 5.11
N GLN A 84 -16.21 -16.43 5.05
CA GLN A 84 -17.60 -16.85 4.85
C GLN A 84 -17.83 -17.55 3.49
N LYS A 85 -17.11 -17.10 2.45
CA LYS A 85 -17.17 -17.71 1.10
C LYS A 85 -16.50 -19.08 1.10
N PHE A 86 -15.29 -19.20 1.65
CA PHE A 86 -14.46 -20.39 1.58
C PHE A 86 -14.95 -21.54 2.48
N THR A 87 -15.57 -21.24 3.63
CA THR A 87 -16.19 -22.26 4.49
C THR A 87 -17.33 -23.03 3.80
N LYS A 88 -17.93 -22.46 2.75
CA LYS A 88 -18.99 -23.08 1.94
C LYS A 88 -18.47 -23.78 0.68
N MET A 89 -17.15 -23.74 0.43
CA MET A 89 -16.53 -24.32 -0.76
C MET A 89 -15.81 -25.63 -0.41
N GLU A 90 -15.82 -26.57 -1.34
CA GLU A 90 -15.02 -27.78 -1.23
C GLU A 90 -13.53 -27.45 -1.18
N PRO A 91 -12.72 -28.25 -0.48
CA PRO A 91 -11.27 -28.15 -0.53
C PRO A 91 -10.74 -28.16 -1.97
N LEU A 92 -9.50 -27.73 -2.14
CA LEU A 92 -8.82 -27.86 -3.43
C LEU A 92 -8.68 -29.34 -3.82
N PRO A 93 -8.48 -29.66 -5.11
CA PRO A 93 -8.34 -31.06 -5.60
C PRO A 93 -7.23 -31.86 -4.90
N ASN A 94 -6.23 -31.17 -4.34
CA ASN A 94 -5.14 -31.78 -3.58
C ASN A 94 -5.48 -32.00 -2.07
N GLY A 95 -6.73 -31.75 -1.67
CA GLY A 95 -7.18 -31.86 -0.29
C GLY A 95 -6.81 -30.71 0.64
N ARG A 96 -6.08 -29.70 0.14
CA ARG A 96 -5.75 -28.51 0.93
C ARG A 96 -6.95 -27.59 1.08
N ARG A 97 -7.06 -26.94 2.24
CA ARG A 97 -8.01 -25.85 2.42
C ARG A 97 -7.65 -24.65 1.55
N ARG A 98 -8.65 -23.91 1.15
CA ARG A 98 -8.45 -22.64 0.44
C ARG A 98 -7.88 -21.62 1.40
N GLU A 99 -6.83 -20.94 0.99
CA GLU A 99 -6.19 -19.86 1.73
C GLU A 99 -6.51 -18.52 1.06
N PHE A 100 -6.64 -17.47 1.85
CA PHE A 100 -6.78 -16.10 1.37
C PHE A 100 -5.47 -15.38 1.64
N ARG A 101 -4.67 -15.19 0.60
CA ARG A 101 -3.32 -14.66 0.68
C ARG A 101 -3.33 -13.19 0.28
N LEU A 102 -3.56 -12.30 1.25
CA LEU A 102 -3.64 -10.86 1.02
C LEU A 102 -2.67 -10.11 1.91
N LEU A 103 -1.89 -9.23 1.29
CA LEU A 103 -1.03 -8.23 1.91
C LEU A 103 -1.54 -6.83 1.56
N PHE A 104 -1.14 -5.85 2.35
CA PHE A 104 -1.31 -4.44 2.05
C PHE A 104 0.05 -3.73 2.07
N SER A 105 0.42 -3.07 0.99
CA SER A 105 1.65 -2.29 0.92
C SER A 105 1.35 -0.90 0.38
N PRO A 106 1.09 0.09 1.26
CA PRO A 106 0.79 1.44 0.84
C PRO A 106 1.90 2.06 0.02
N GLU A 107 1.54 2.94 -0.91
CA GLU A 107 2.47 3.80 -1.62
C GLU A 107 2.58 5.17 -0.94
N PHE A 108 3.72 5.83 -1.09
CA PHE A 108 4.00 7.17 -0.57
C PHE A 108 4.57 8.07 -1.68
N LEU A 109 4.05 7.91 -2.90
CA LEU A 109 4.55 8.56 -4.10
C LEU A 109 3.99 9.98 -4.23
N ARG A 110 4.81 10.88 -4.77
CA ARG A 110 4.37 12.19 -5.26
C ARG A 110 3.98 12.05 -6.74
N GLU A 111 2.79 12.48 -7.13
CA GLU A 111 2.29 12.32 -8.51
C GLU A 111 3.31 12.81 -9.58
N SER A 112 3.95 13.95 -9.35
CA SER A 112 4.93 14.51 -10.27
C SER A 112 6.28 13.77 -10.28
N LYS A 113 6.56 12.89 -9.29
CA LYS A 113 7.84 12.21 -9.09
C LYS A 113 7.70 10.70 -8.88
N ALA A 114 6.60 10.11 -9.30
CA ALA A 114 6.26 8.71 -9.01
C ALA A 114 7.37 7.71 -9.37
N LEU A 115 8.02 7.86 -10.53
CA LEU A 115 9.14 7.00 -10.91
C LEU A 115 10.33 7.16 -9.97
N TYR A 116 10.70 8.41 -9.65
CA TYR A 116 11.79 8.69 -8.72
C TYR A 116 11.50 8.11 -7.34
N ASP A 117 10.30 8.34 -6.81
CA ASP A 117 9.91 7.86 -5.48
C ASP A 117 9.80 6.33 -5.39
N ASN A 118 9.60 5.62 -6.53
CA ASN A 118 9.71 4.16 -6.60
C ASN A 118 11.17 3.68 -6.60
N LEU A 119 12.06 4.38 -7.31
CA LEU A 119 13.47 4.04 -7.36
C LEU A 119 14.21 4.41 -6.06
N TYR A 120 13.74 5.46 -5.40
CA TYR A 120 14.32 5.98 -4.16
C TYR A 120 13.23 6.13 -3.09
N PRO A 121 12.64 5.03 -2.61
CA PRO A 121 11.58 5.08 -1.63
C PRO A 121 12.09 5.62 -0.29
N SER A 122 11.28 6.41 0.39
CA SER A 122 11.60 6.88 1.75
C SER A 122 11.50 5.77 2.79
N ARG A 123 10.65 4.80 2.55
CA ARG A 123 10.37 3.62 3.37
C ARG A 123 9.54 2.60 2.62
N ILE A 124 9.59 1.36 3.06
CA ILE A 124 8.70 0.28 2.63
C ILE A 124 7.87 -0.16 3.83
N ILE A 125 6.56 -0.29 3.64
CA ILE A 125 5.64 -0.81 4.67
C ILE A 125 4.89 -1.98 4.05
N VAL A 126 4.86 -3.11 4.77
CA VAL A 126 4.06 -4.26 4.37
C VAL A 126 3.21 -4.70 5.56
N GLY A 127 1.91 -4.54 5.39
CA GLY A 127 0.88 -5.08 6.27
C GLY A 127 0.55 -6.51 5.91
N TYR A 128 0.48 -7.38 6.91
CA TYR A 128 0.07 -8.76 6.76
C TYR A 128 -0.90 -9.15 7.89
N PRO A 129 -1.65 -10.26 7.78
CA PRO A 129 -2.58 -10.67 8.82
C PRO A 129 -1.81 -11.10 10.08
N LYS A 130 -1.52 -10.13 10.94
CA LYS A 130 -0.89 -10.33 12.23
C LYS A 130 -1.98 -10.39 13.29
N MET A 131 -2.15 -11.55 13.89
CA MET A 131 -3.14 -11.75 14.94
C MET A 131 -2.65 -11.13 16.25
N MET A 132 -3.11 -9.93 16.59
CA MET A 132 -2.85 -9.27 17.87
C MET A 132 -4.14 -8.71 18.46
N GLY A 133 -4.42 -9.09 19.72
CA GLY A 133 -5.47 -8.50 20.55
C GLY A 133 -6.84 -9.19 20.54
N ALA A 134 -7.64 -8.85 21.54
CA ALA A 134 -8.96 -9.44 21.82
C ALA A 134 -10.04 -9.14 20.77
N GLU A 135 -9.83 -8.09 19.94
CA GLU A 135 -10.79 -7.71 18.89
C GLU A 135 -11.01 -8.77 17.80
N TRP A 136 -10.24 -9.85 17.85
CA TRP A 136 -10.28 -10.92 16.87
C TRP A 136 -10.95 -12.21 17.42
N GLU A 137 -11.53 -12.21 18.62
CA GLU A 137 -11.86 -13.47 19.30
C GLU A 137 -13.03 -14.25 18.71
N GLU A 138 -14.09 -13.60 18.23
CA GLU A 138 -15.27 -14.34 17.69
C GLU A 138 -15.26 -14.59 16.18
N GLU A 139 -14.69 -13.66 15.38
CA GLU A 139 -14.56 -13.83 13.92
C GLU A 139 -13.29 -14.61 13.53
N ASN A 140 -12.45 -14.90 14.50
CA ASN A 140 -11.07 -15.34 14.34
C ASN A 140 -10.91 -16.74 13.79
N GLU A 141 -11.75 -17.68 14.22
CA GLU A 141 -11.56 -19.06 13.83
C GLU A 141 -11.74 -19.24 12.31
N ALA A 142 -12.74 -18.59 11.73
CA ALA A 142 -12.95 -18.64 10.28
C ALA A 142 -11.80 -17.97 9.50
N ILE A 143 -11.31 -16.83 10.00
CA ILE A 143 -10.17 -16.13 9.38
C ILE A 143 -8.88 -16.96 9.54
N ARG A 144 -8.63 -17.54 10.73
CA ARG A 144 -7.48 -18.42 10.94
C ARG A 144 -7.46 -19.62 10.01
N GLN A 145 -8.63 -20.14 9.67
CA GLN A 145 -8.75 -21.29 8.77
C GLN A 145 -8.39 -20.97 7.34
N ILE A 146 -8.52 -19.73 6.89
CA ILE A 146 -8.18 -19.29 5.53
C ILE A 146 -6.88 -18.49 5.46
N GLN A 147 -6.33 -18.08 6.59
CA GLN A 147 -5.06 -17.39 6.66
C GLN A 147 -3.91 -18.37 6.47
N GLY A 148 -3.07 -18.16 5.47
CA GLY A 148 -1.86 -18.97 5.28
C GLY A 148 -0.83 -18.74 6.41
N ASN A 149 -0.22 -19.82 6.89
CA ASN A 149 0.79 -19.74 7.97
C ASN A 149 2.08 -19.02 7.56
N HIS A 150 2.28 -18.77 6.27
CA HIS A 150 3.49 -18.19 5.69
C HIS A 150 3.31 -16.73 5.23
N MET A 151 2.26 -16.05 5.70
CA MET A 151 1.99 -14.66 5.28
C MET A 151 3.07 -13.67 5.72
N GLN A 152 3.76 -13.92 6.82
CA GLN A 152 4.91 -13.12 7.21
C GLN A 152 6.07 -13.30 6.23
N GLU A 153 6.40 -14.54 5.87
CA GLU A 153 7.44 -14.84 4.88
C GLU A 153 7.11 -14.26 3.51
N ALA A 154 5.82 -14.33 3.11
CA ALA A 154 5.35 -13.69 1.88
C ALA A 154 5.52 -12.16 1.93
N ALA A 155 5.25 -11.53 3.08
CA ALA A 155 5.46 -10.10 3.26
C ALA A 155 6.95 -9.71 3.19
N GLU A 156 7.82 -10.50 3.81
CA GLU A 156 9.27 -10.32 3.76
C GLU A 156 9.81 -10.48 2.34
N THR A 157 9.34 -11.49 1.61
CA THR A 157 9.70 -11.72 0.21
C THR A 157 9.24 -10.57 -0.68
N PHE A 158 8.01 -10.08 -0.50
CA PHE A 158 7.52 -8.92 -1.25
C PHE A 158 8.32 -7.66 -0.97
N ALA A 159 8.64 -7.39 0.31
CA ALA A 159 9.50 -6.27 0.68
C ALA A 159 10.89 -6.36 0.03
N LYS A 160 11.46 -7.56 -0.02
CA LYS A 160 12.74 -7.81 -0.67
C LYS A 160 12.70 -7.51 -2.17
N LEU A 161 11.62 -7.88 -2.88
CA LEU A 161 11.43 -7.52 -4.29
C LEU A 161 11.44 -6.00 -4.48
N LEU A 162 10.77 -5.24 -3.59
CA LEU A 162 10.78 -3.78 -3.66
C LEU A 162 12.16 -3.18 -3.38
N ILE A 163 12.92 -3.73 -2.43
CA ILE A 163 14.29 -3.31 -2.12
C ILE A 163 15.23 -3.61 -3.29
N GLU A 164 15.11 -4.76 -3.91
CA GLU A 164 15.92 -5.15 -5.08
C GLU A 164 15.65 -4.24 -6.28
N GLY A 165 14.39 -3.85 -6.48
CA GLY A 165 13.98 -2.93 -7.54
C GLY A 165 14.35 -1.46 -7.30
N ALA A 166 14.64 -1.06 -6.06
CA ALA A 166 15.05 0.30 -5.74
C ALA A 166 16.53 0.54 -6.04
N GLU A 167 16.89 1.80 -6.33
CA GLU A 167 18.28 2.23 -6.52
C GLU A 167 18.95 2.67 -5.20
N GLY A 168 18.17 3.09 -4.21
CA GLY A 168 18.64 3.51 -2.91
C GLY A 168 17.56 4.19 -2.07
N LEU A 169 17.96 4.84 -0.99
CA LEU A 169 17.07 5.64 -0.14
C LEU A 169 16.86 7.03 -0.75
N SER A 170 15.67 7.60 -0.59
CA SER A 170 15.36 8.95 -1.04
C SER A 170 16.33 10.00 -0.46
N ALA A 171 16.81 10.91 -1.29
CA ALA A 171 17.67 12.02 -0.88
C ALA A 171 17.00 12.94 0.15
N ASP A 172 15.67 13.03 0.13
CA ASP A 172 14.89 13.84 1.07
C ASP A 172 14.74 13.13 2.46
N ASN A 173 15.24 11.89 2.62
CA ASN A 173 15.12 11.16 3.87
C ASN A 173 16.21 11.61 4.85
N PRO A 174 15.86 12.02 6.08
CA PRO A 174 16.81 12.55 7.06
C PRO A 174 17.91 11.57 7.49
N ILE A 175 17.71 10.28 7.28
CA ILE A 175 18.72 9.25 7.59
C ILE A 175 19.57 8.85 6.38
N MET A 176 19.36 9.47 5.21
CA MET A 176 20.02 9.08 3.96
C MET A 176 21.53 9.15 4.08
N GLU A 177 22.07 10.18 4.71
CA GLU A 177 23.53 10.35 4.85
C GLU A 177 24.18 9.21 5.65
N GLN A 178 23.47 8.69 6.66
CA GLN A 178 23.93 7.53 7.45
C GLN A 178 24.03 6.25 6.62
N TYR A 179 23.20 6.10 5.58
CA TYR A 179 23.08 4.88 4.79
C TYR A 179 23.47 5.06 3.32
N LYS A 180 24.17 6.12 2.98
CA LYS A 180 24.53 6.49 1.61
C LYS A 180 25.30 5.43 0.85
N GLU A 181 26.15 4.66 1.55
CA GLU A 181 26.95 3.59 0.97
C GLU A 181 26.25 2.23 0.99
N THR A 182 25.14 2.12 1.67
CA THR A 182 24.35 0.89 1.78
C THR A 182 22.99 1.09 1.14
N LYS A 183 22.51 0.09 0.41
CA LYS A 183 21.16 0.10 -0.17
C LYS A 183 20.09 -0.13 0.91
N TYR A 184 20.27 0.51 2.08
CA TYR A 184 19.34 0.37 3.19
C TYR A 184 18.09 1.22 2.97
N ILE A 185 16.94 0.58 2.99
CA ILE A 185 15.64 1.23 2.95
C ILE A 185 14.88 0.82 4.21
N PRO A 186 14.44 1.78 5.06
CA PRO A 186 13.64 1.47 6.23
C PRO A 186 12.41 0.64 5.84
N THR A 187 12.34 -0.59 6.36
CA THR A 187 11.27 -1.53 6.03
C THR A 187 10.56 -1.94 7.31
N LEU A 188 9.24 -1.79 7.33
CA LEU A 188 8.40 -2.06 8.48
C LEU A 188 7.34 -3.12 8.14
N PHE A 189 7.23 -4.11 9.02
CA PHE A 189 6.21 -5.15 8.97
C PHE A 189 5.23 -4.97 10.11
N MET A 190 3.93 -4.91 9.79
CA MET A 190 2.90 -4.62 10.79
C MET A 190 1.58 -5.31 10.44
N GLY A 191 0.56 -5.18 11.29
CA GLY A 191 -0.78 -5.64 10.99
C GLY A 191 -1.41 -4.84 9.84
N LEU A 192 -2.43 -5.41 9.19
CA LEU A 192 -3.10 -4.80 8.04
C LEU A 192 -3.70 -3.44 8.41
N LYS A 193 -4.41 -3.35 9.54
CA LYS A 193 -5.03 -2.10 10.00
C LYS A 193 -4.00 -1.00 10.30
N GLU A 194 -2.88 -1.38 10.90
CA GLU A 194 -1.79 -0.46 11.20
C GLU A 194 -1.18 0.10 9.92
N ALA A 195 -0.97 -0.74 8.90
CA ALA A 195 -0.45 -0.31 7.61
C ALA A 195 -1.42 0.62 6.88
N GLU A 196 -2.73 0.32 6.91
CA GLU A 196 -3.78 1.19 6.38
C GLU A 196 -3.81 2.54 7.11
N ALA A 197 -3.72 2.53 8.45
CA ALA A 197 -3.68 3.73 9.27
C ALA A 197 -2.44 4.59 8.98
N VAL A 198 -1.27 4.00 8.77
CA VAL A 198 -0.05 4.75 8.39
C VAL A 198 -0.29 5.55 7.10
N LYS A 199 -0.93 4.94 6.08
CA LYS A 199 -1.25 5.68 4.84
C LYS A 199 -2.21 6.83 5.09
N LEU A 200 -3.28 6.58 5.85
CA LEU A 200 -4.26 7.62 6.20
C LEU A 200 -3.61 8.78 6.93
N PHE A 201 -2.88 8.51 8.01
CA PHE A 201 -2.29 9.55 8.84
C PHE A 201 -1.15 10.29 8.14
N ALA A 202 -0.37 9.63 7.28
CA ALA A 202 0.63 10.31 6.46
C ALA A 202 -0.02 11.33 5.53
N ASN A 203 -1.09 10.96 4.83
CA ASN A 203 -1.81 11.86 3.94
C ASN A 203 -2.51 13.00 4.71
N THR A 204 -3.12 12.69 5.86
CA THR A 204 -3.78 13.69 6.71
C THR A 204 -2.77 14.71 7.26
N TYR A 205 -1.58 14.27 7.65
CA TYR A 205 -0.52 15.18 8.09
C TYR A 205 -0.09 16.16 6.98
N LEU A 206 0.06 15.66 5.75
CA LEU A 206 0.37 16.54 4.61
C LEU A 206 -0.75 17.53 4.33
N ALA A 207 -2.03 17.10 4.39
CA ALA A 207 -3.18 17.98 4.24
C ALA A 207 -3.24 19.03 5.36
N LEU A 208 -2.92 18.66 6.61
CA LEU A 208 -2.84 19.59 7.74
C LEU A 208 -1.79 20.68 7.50
N ARG A 209 -0.63 20.32 6.96
CA ARG A 209 0.40 21.33 6.60
C ARG A 209 -0.11 22.33 5.57
N VAL A 210 -0.81 21.88 4.53
CA VAL A 210 -1.41 22.78 3.54
C VAL A 210 -2.44 23.69 4.19
N SER A 211 -3.33 23.14 5.01
CA SER A 211 -4.34 23.91 5.74
C SER A 211 -3.74 24.98 6.65
N TYR A 212 -2.64 24.64 7.32
CA TYR A 212 -1.91 25.61 8.18
C TYR A 212 -1.44 26.83 7.38
N PHE A 213 -0.83 26.62 6.21
CA PHE A 213 -0.37 27.73 5.39
C PHE A 213 -1.51 28.53 4.75
N ASN A 214 -2.64 27.87 4.44
CA ASN A 214 -3.85 28.56 3.98
C ASN A 214 -4.42 29.50 5.06
N GLU A 215 -4.49 29.03 6.32
CA GLU A 215 -4.92 29.87 7.43
C GLU A 215 -3.94 31.03 7.70
N LEU A 216 -2.63 30.80 7.56
CA LEU A 216 -1.63 31.83 7.68
C LEU A 216 -1.80 32.91 6.61
N ASP A 217 -2.05 32.50 5.35
CA ASP A 217 -2.29 33.40 4.22
C ASP A 217 -3.53 34.27 4.49
N THR A 218 -4.63 33.64 4.88
CA THR A 218 -5.89 34.33 5.27
C THR A 218 -5.68 35.34 6.41
N TYR A 219 -4.93 34.95 7.44
CA TYR A 219 -4.60 35.84 8.56
C TYR A 219 -3.80 37.05 8.09
N ALA A 220 -2.79 36.84 7.25
CA ALA A 220 -1.94 37.89 6.73
C ALA A 220 -2.76 38.89 5.89
N GLU A 221 -3.65 38.39 5.01
CA GLU A 221 -4.54 39.23 4.20
C GLU A 221 -5.43 40.12 5.10
N ILE A 222 -6.11 39.54 6.10
CA ILE A 222 -7.01 40.30 7.00
C ILE A 222 -6.25 41.37 7.79
N LYS A 223 -4.98 41.14 8.09
CA LYS A 223 -4.11 42.06 8.87
C LYS A 223 -3.33 43.04 7.98
N GLY A 224 -3.42 42.94 6.66
CA GLY A 224 -2.67 43.79 5.75
C GLY A 224 -1.15 43.51 5.80
N LEU A 225 -0.76 42.27 6.09
CA LEU A 225 0.62 41.80 6.15
C LEU A 225 1.01 41.18 4.80
N ASP A 226 2.29 41.06 4.54
CA ASP A 226 2.82 40.33 3.38
C ASP A 226 2.90 38.82 3.70
N PRO A 227 1.99 37.98 3.15
CA PRO A 227 1.96 36.55 3.43
C PRO A 227 3.23 35.85 2.91
N GLN A 228 3.79 36.29 1.80
CA GLN A 228 5.00 35.69 1.24
C GLN A 228 6.21 35.87 2.15
N ALA A 229 6.36 37.06 2.75
CA ALA A 229 7.43 37.31 3.70
C ALA A 229 7.29 36.43 4.96
N ILE A 230 6.06 36.26 5.46
CA ILE A 230 5.79 35.43 6.63
C ILE A 230 6.04 33.94 6.31
N ILE A 231 5.50 33.43 5.21
CA ILE A 231 5.68 32.03 4.78
C ILE A 231 7.18 31.72 4.58
N SER A 232 7.91 32.64 3.94
CA SER A 232 9.36 32.48 3.75
C SER A 232 10.10 32.42 5.09
N GLY A 233 9.73 33.28 6.05
CA GLY A 233 10.34 33.28 7.36
C GLY A 233 10.05 32.01 8.19
N VAL A 234 8.80 31.58 8.18
CA VAL A 234 8.35 30.35 8.87
C VAL A 234 9.01 29.11 8.24
N GLY A 235 9.11 29.05 6.91
CA GLY A 235 9.69 27.92 6.18
C GLY A 235 11.21 27.78 6.31
N LEU A 236 11.91 28.74 6.96
CA LEU A 236 13.33 28.59 7.29
C LEU A 236 13.56 27.70 8.54
N ASP A 237 12.52 27.40 9.31
CA ASP A 237 12.65 26.47 10.43
C ASP A 237 12.70 25.03 9.88
N PRO A 238 13.80 24.27 10.11
CA PRO A 238 13.97 22.92 9.58
C PRO A 238 12.96 21.90 10.10
N ARG A 239 12.14 22.26 11.08
CA ARG A 239 11.05 21.42 11.64
C ARG A 239 9.74 21.61 10.90
N ILE A 240 9.60 22.64 10.05
CA ILE A 240 8.43 23.01 9.26
C ILE A 240 8.70 22.75 7.81
#